data_1b783e5b2e34c8926ec4def35b98f827
#
_entry.id   1b783e5b2e34c8926ec4def35b98f827
#
_cell.length_a   1.000
_cell.length_b   1.000
_cell.length_c   1.000
_cell.angle_alpha   90.00
_cell.angle_beta   90.00
_cell.angle_gamma   90.00
#
_symmetry.space_group_name_H-M   'P 1'
#
loop_
_entity.id
_entity.type
_entity.pdbx_description
1 polymer ?
#
loop_
_entity_poly.entity_id
_entity_poly.type
_entity_poly.pdbx_seq_one_letter_code
_entity_poly.pdbx_strand_id
1 'polypeptide(L)'
;MPANLENPAMATGLERSVFIPIPKKGNATECSNYHTISLISHASKVMLKILQARLQQYVNCELPDVQAGFRKGKGTRDQIANICWIMEKAREFQKIIYFCFIDYAKAFDCVDHNKLWKILKEMGIPGHLTCLFRNLYAGQEAAVRTGHGTTDWFQIGKGVR
;
A
#
# COMPACT_ATOMS: atom_id res chain seq x y z
N MET A 1 -8.15 -15.00 -31.13
CA MET A 1 -7.89 -15.98 -30.07
C MET A 1 -6.97 -15.34 -29.06
N PRO A 2 -7.34 -15.12 -27.82
CA PRO A 2 -6.42 -14.59 -26.81
C PRO A 2 -5.48 -15.72 -26.40
N ALA A 3 -4.18 -15.48 -26.50
CA ALA A 3 -3.14 -16.39 -26.05
C ALA A 3 -3.31 -16.65 -24.54
N ASN A 4 -3.40 -17.91 -24.17
CA ASN A 4 -3.34 -18.40 -22.80
C ASN A 4 -2.02 -17.90 -22.16
N LEU A 5 -2.14 -16.94 -21.26
CA LEU A 5 -1.06 -16.47 -20.38
C LEU A 5 -0.98 -17.34 -19.11
N GLU A 6 -1.27 -18.62 -19.25
CA GLU A 6 -0.97 -19.63 -18.24
C GLU A 6 0.48 -20.10 -18.43
N ASN A 7 1.43 -19.30 -17.94
CA ASN A 7 2.79 -19.78 -17.77
C ASN A 7 3.16 -19.77 -16.30
N PRO A 8 3.05 -20.92 -15.60
CA PRO A 8 3.34 -21.01 -14.16
C PRO A 8 4.85 -20.93 -13.83
N ALA A 9 5.71 -20.75 -14.81
CA ALA A 9 7.15 -20.69 -14.63
C ALA A 9 7.71 -19.26 -14.42
N MET A 10 6.84 -18.25 -14.29
CA MET A 10 7.34 -16.90 -13.95
C MET A 10 7.66 -16.81 -12.47
N ALA A 11 8.92 -17.13 -12.19
CA ALA A 11 9.70 -16.62 -11.07
C ALA A 11 9.34 -17.15 -9.67
N THR A 12 9.76 -18.35 -9.35
CA THR A 12 9.90 -18.92 -8.00
C THR A 12 10.75 -18.07 -6.99
N GLY A 13 10.84 -16.78 -7.16
CA GLY A 13 11.55 -15.86 -6.27
C GLY A 13 10.89 -14.50 -6.12
N LEU A 14 9.86 -14.18 -6.92
CA LEU A 14 9.18 -12.88 -6.84
C LEU A 14 8.09 -12.85 -5.75
N GLU A 15 7.61 -14.00 -5.33
CA GLU A 15 6.48 -14.17 -4.40
C GLU A 15 6.91 -14.16 -2.93
N ARG A 16 8.20 -14.37 -2.66
CA ARG A 16 8.74 -14.52 -1.30
C ARG A 16 9.26 -13.23 -0.71
N SER A 17 8.93 -13.02 0.55
CA SER A 17 9.43 -11.86 1.31
C SER A 17 9.82 -12.27 2.73
N VAL A 18 10.85 -11.61 3.25
CA VAL A 18 11.27 -11.78 4.64
C VAL A 18 10.85 -10.56 5.43
N PHE A 19 10.07 -10.76 6.48
CA PHE A 19 9.66 -9.71 7.41
C PHE A 19 10.67 -9.57 8.53
N ILE A 20 11.09 -8.33 8.77
CA ILE A 20 11.91 -7.95 9.92
C ILE A 20 11.04 -7.12 10.86
N PRO A 21 10.70 -7.62 12.05
CA PRO A 21 9.94 -6.87 13.03
C PRO A 21 10.83 -5.83 13.71
N ILE A 22 10.41 -4.57 13.64
CA ILE A 22 11.04 -3.44 14.33
C ILE A 22 10.17 -3.05 15.52
N PRO A 23 10.67 -3.09 16.76
CA PRO A 23 9.88 -2.72 17.92
C PRO A 23 9.58 -1.20 17.90
N LYS A 24 8.33 -0.86 18.21
CA LYS A 24 7.92 0.51 18.55
C LYS A 24 8.21 0.79 20.03
N LYS A 25 8.08 2.05 20.43
CA LYS A 25 8.09 2.39 21.86
C LYS A 25 6.90 1.74 22.54
N GLY A 26 7.14 0.98 23.61
CA GLY A 26 6.09 0.29 24.37
C GLY A 26 6.45 -1.14 24.77
N ASN A 27 5.45 -1.94 25.09
CA ASN A 27 5.63 -3.32 25.53
C ASN A 27 6.08 -4.21 24.36
N ALA A 28 7.28 -4.77 24.44
CA ALA A 28 7.86 -5.64 23.42
C ALA A 28 7.21 -7.03 23.35
N THR A 29 6.36 -7.41 24.31
CA THR A 29 5.65 -8.69 24.30
C THR A 29 4.41 -8.68 23.40
N GLU A 30 3.92 -7.47 23.01
CA GLU A 30 2.75 -7.33 22.17
C GLU A 30 3.12 -7.23 20.70
N CYS A 31 2.59 -8.12 19.87
CA CYS A 31 2.80 -8.10 18.41
C CYS A 31 2.28 -6.80 17.73
N SER A 32 1.32 -6.12 18.33
CA SER A 32 0.81 -4.81 17.87
C SER A 32 1.87 -3.71 17.93
N ASN A 33 2.85 -3.84 18.82
CA ASN A 33 3.93 -2.88 19.03
C ASN A 33 5.11 -3.06 18.08
N TYR A 34 4.94 -3.84 17.02
CA TYR A 34 5.96 -3.98 15.99
C TYR A 34 5.53 -3.35 14.67
N HIS A 35 6.48 -2.74 14.02
CA HIS A 35 6.41 -2.35 12.62
C HIS A 35 7.25 -3.32 11.80
N THR A 36 6.68 -3.88 10.74
CA THR A 36 7.39 -4.84 9.89
C THR A 36 8.03 -4.17 8.69
N ILE A 37 9.30 -4.46 8.42
CA ILE A 37 9.96 -4.14 7.15
C ILE A 37 9.94 -5.39 6.29
N SER A 38 9.40 -5.28 5.09
CA SER A 38 9.39 -6.36 4.10
C SER A 38 10.64 -6.29 3.22
N LEU A 39 11.45 -7.32 3.27
CA LEU A 39 12.58 -7.50 2.35
C LEU A 39 12.14 -8.40 1.19
N ILE A 40 12.20 -7.85 -0.01
CA ILE A 40 11.89 -8.53 -1.26
C ILE A 40 13.11 -8.53 -2.17
N SER A 41 13.12 -9.43 -3.17
CA SER A 41 14.22 -9.53 -4.14
C SER A 41 14.38 -8.24 -4.95
N HIS A 42 15.59 -7.99 -5.45
CA HIS A 42 15.84 -6.83 -6.32
C HIS A 42 15.05 -6.90 -7.62
N ALA A 43 14.86 -8.11 -8.17
CA ALA A 43 14.04 -8.33 -9.36
C ALA A 43 12.57 -7.95 -9.08
N SER A 44 12.02 -8.33 -7.93
CA SER A 44 10.67 -7.91 -7.50
C SER A 44 10.56 -6.39 -7.38
N LYS A 45 11.57 -5.72 -6.82
CA LYS A 45 11.58 -4.25 -6.71
C LYS A 45 11.56 -3.56 -8.08
N VAL A 46 12.34 -4.06 -9.04
CA VAL A 46 12.37 -3.52 -10.41
C VAL A 46 11.01 -3.70 -11.08
N MET A 47 10.44 -4.92 -11.00
CA MET A 47 9.13 -5.22 -11.58
C MET A 47 8.03 -4.34 -10.96
N LEU A 48 8.00 -4.20 -9.63
CA LEU A 48 7.05 -3.33 -8.94
C LEU A 48 7.16 -1.88 -9.37
N LYS A 49 8.37 -1.35 -9.60
CA LYS A 49 8.57 0.02 -10.12
C LYS A 49 8.01 0.19 -11.53
N ILE A 50 8.19 -0.80 -12.40
CA ILE A 50 7.63 -0.76 -13.76
C ILE A 50 6.11 -0.77 -13.70
N LEU A 51 5.52 -1.65 -12.89
CA LEU A 51 4.08 -1.73 -12.70
C LEU A 51 3.52 -0.45 -12.07
N GLN A 52 4.19 0.10 -11.07
CA GLN A 52 3.83 1.37 -10.44
C GLN A 52 3.79 2.51 -11.46
N ALA A 53 4.83 2.63 -12.31
CA ALA A 53 4.87 3.68 -13.33
C ALA A 53 3.71 3.57 -14.33
N ARG A 54 3.34 2.36 -14.72
CA ARG A 54 2.20 2.09 -15.60
C ARG A 54 0.86 2.41 -14.92
N LEU A 55 0.69 1.97 -13.67
CA LEU A 55 -0.53 2.20 -12.90
C LEU A 55 -0.75 3.69 -12.63
N GLN A 56 0.32 4.42 -12.34
CA GLN A 56 0.26 5.83 -11.94
C GLN A 56 -0.35 6.73 -13.04
N GLN A 57 -0.21 6.37 -14.31
CA GLN A 57 -0.82 7.10 -15.42
C GLN A 57 -2.35 7.11 -15.34
N TYR A 58 -2.95 6.02 -14.90
CA TYR A 58 -4.40 5.90 -14.71
C TYR A 58 -4.86 6.47 -13.38
N VAL A 59 -4.20 6.08 -12.30
CA VAL A 59 -4.58 6.49 -10.93
C VAL A 59 -4.56 8.00 -10.76
N ASN A 60 -3.59 8.70 -11.35
CA ASN A 60 -3.52 10.16 -11.23
C ASN A 60 -4.72 10.89 -11.84
N CYS A 61 -5.40 10.30 -12.83
CA CYS A 61 -6.59 10.87 -13.44
C CYS A 61 -7.85 10.63 -12.59
N GLU A 62 -7.87 9.54 -11.84
CA GLU A 62 -9.04 9.09 -11.07
C GLU A 62 -9.04 9.58 -9.62
N LEU A 63 -7.87 9.93 -9.08
CA LEU A 63 -7.77 10.40 -7.70
C LEU A 63 -8.36 11.81 -7.57
N PRO A 64 -9.27 12.03 -6.60
CA PRO A 64 -9.84 13.35 -6.36
C PRO A 64 -8.78 14.36 -5.94
N ASP A 65 -9.01 15.64 -6.22
CA ASP A 65 -8.04 16.71 -5.92
C ASP A 65 -7.74 16.88 -4.43
N VAL A 66 -8.66 16.47 -3.57
CA VAL A 66 -8.48 16.49 -2.12
C VAL A 66 -7.47 15.46 -1.63
N GLN A 67 -7.22 14.40 -2.41
CA GLN A 67 -6.21 13.40 -2.08
C GLN A 67 -4.81 14.00 -2.19
N ALA A 68 -4.11 14.14 -1.07
CA ALA A 68 -2.74 14.67 -1.04
C ALA A 68 -1.69 13.57 -0.83
N GLY A 69 -2.03 12.53 -0.06
CA GLY A 69 -1.11 11.43 0.22
C GLY A 69 -0.67 10.69 -1.03
N PHE A 70 0.64 10.41 -1.14
CA PHE A 70 1.27 9.69 -2.26
C PHE A 70 1.12 10.33 -3.65
N ARG A 71 0.75 11.62 -3.72
CA ARG A 71 0.68 12.39 -4.97
C ARG A 71 1.91 13.28 -5.17
N LYS A 72 2.46 13.24 -6.38
CA LYS A 72 3.57 14.12 -6.77
C LYS A 72 3.11 15.59 -6.72
N GLY A 73 3.92 16.44 -6.11
CA GLY A 73 3.65 17.88 -6.01
C GLY A 73 2.68 18.29 -4.89
N LYS A 74 2.16 17.33 -4.10
CA LYS A 74 1.32 17.63 -2.92
C LYS A 74 2.09 17.19 -1.66
N GLY A 75 2.42 18.14 -0.82
CA GLY A 75 3.20 17.89 0.39
C GLY A 75 2.43 18.11 1.69
N THR A 76 2.98 17.64 2.79
CA THR A 76 2.41 17.86 4.13
C THR A 76 2.29 19.35 4.46
N ARG A 77 3.25 20.18 4.00
CA ARG A 77 3.21 21.64 4.21
C ARG A 77 1.98 22.28 3.59
N ASP A 78 1.61 21.85 2.39
CA ASP A 78 0.44 22.38 1.69
C ASP A 78 -0.85 22.05 2.44
N GLN A 79 -0.93 20.83 3.01
CA GLN A 79 -2.08 20.41 3.79
C GLN A 79 -2.19 21.16 5.13
N ILE A 80 -1.05 21.43 5.78
CA ILE A 80 -1.01 22.27 6.99
C ILE A 80 -1.45 23.69 6.65
N ALA A 81 -0.95 24.27 5.55
CA ALA A 81 -1.35 25.60 5.09
C ALA A 81 -2.86 25.69 4.80
N ASN A 82 -3.44 24.66 4.16
CA ASN A 82 -4.89 24.57 3.91
C ASN A 82 -5.68 24.58 5.22
N ILE A 83 -5.26 23.82 6.22
CA ILE A 83 -5.92 23.80 7.55
C ILE A 83 -5.80 25.16 8.22
N CYS A 84 -4.62 25.76 8.22
CA CYS A 84 -4.41 27.11 8.78
C CYS A 84 -5.31 28.14 8.08
N TRP A 85 -5.38 28.11 6.75
CA TRP A 85 -6.24 29.00 5.98
C TRP A 85 -7.72 28.80 6.31
N ILE A 86 -8.20 27.58 6.47
CA ILE A 86 -9.59 27.28 6.88
C ILE A 86 -9.86 27.85 8.28
N MET A 87 -8.91 27.72 9.22
CA MET A 87 -9.04 28.26 10.57
C MET A 87 -9.10 29.79 10.56
N GLU A 88 -8.24 30.44 9.76
CA GLU A 88 -8.23 31.90 9.60
C GLU A 88 -9.56 32.39 9.03
N LYS A 89 -10.05 31.76 7.97
CA LYS A 89 -11.35 32.11 7.38
C LYS A 89 -12.53 31.88 8.33
N ALA A 90 -12.52 30.79 9.06
CA ALA A 90 -13.56 30.54 10.08
C ALA A 90 -13.56 31.62 11.16
N ARG A 91 -12.37 32.05 11.59
CA ARG A 91 -12.22 33.16 12.56
C ARG A 91 -12.69 34.51 11.98
N GLU A 92 -12.31 34.82 10.74
CA GLU A 92 -12.77 36.04 10.04
C GLU A 92 -14.29 36.13 9.94
N PHE A 93 -14.95 35.02 9.62
CA PHE A 93 -16.40 34.94 9.51
C PHE A 93 -17.13 34.55 10.82
N GLN A 94 -16.40 34.47 11.92
CA GLN A 94 -16.91 34.07 13.25
C GLN A 94 -17.71 32.74 13.19
N LYS A 95 -17.24 31.80 12.39
CA LYS A 95 -17.84 30.46 12.26
C LYS A 95 -17.10 29.46 13.13
N ILE A 96 -17.86 28.63 13.84
CA ILE A 96 -17.32 27.51 14.59
C ILE A 96 -17.07 26.36 13.58
N ILE A 97 -15.88 25.80 13.59
CA ILE A 97 -15.50 24.63 12.83
C ILE A 97 -14.99 23.52 13.76
N TYR A 98 -15.24 22.30 13.38
CA TYR A 98 -14.78 21.11 14.09
C TYR A 98 -13.88 20.30 13.17
N PHE A 99 -12.72 19.85 13.67
CA PHE A 99 -11.83 18.95 12.96
C PHE A 99 -11.88 17.57 13.58
N CYS A 100 -11.94 16.55 12.74
CA CYS A 100 -11.78 15.16 13.15
C CYS A 100 -10.60 14.57 12.35
N PHE A 101 -9.59 14.05 13.06
CA PHE A 101 -8.45 13.39 12.48
C PHE A 101 -8.58 11.88 12.70
N ILE A 102 -8.50 11.11 11.60
CA ILE A 102 -8.60 9.65 11.66
C ILE A 102 -7.25 9.07 11.25
N ASP A 103 -6.63 8.35 12.17
CA ASP A 103 -5.37 7.64 11.92
C ASP A 103 -5.58 6.12 12.01
N TYR A 104 -5.22 5.42 10.94
CA TYR A 104 -5.35 3.97 10.88
C TYR A 104 -4.07 3.29 11.41
N ALA A 105 -4.20 2.43 12.39
CA ALA A 105 -3.07 1.77 13.04
C ALA A 105 -2.20 0.92 12.08
N LYS A 106 -2.83 0.24 11.11
CA LYS A 106 -2.18 -0.65 10.14
C LYS A 106 -2.93 -0.63 8.80
N ALA A 107 -3.08 0.56 8.20
CA ALA A 107 -3.88 0.74 6.99
C ALA A 107 -3.51 -0.22 5.85
N PHE A 108 -2.20 -0.35 5.56
CA PHE A 108 -1.73 -1.18 4.44
C PHE A 108 -1.82 -2.68 4.73
N ASP A 109 -1.66 -3.10 5.98
CA ASP A 109 -1.70 -4.52 6.37
C ASP A 109 -3.13 -5.09 6.33
N CYS A 110 -4.14 -4.24 6.36
CA CYS A 110 -5.55 -4.62 6.43
C CYS A 110 -6.28 -4.61 5.08
N VAL A 111 -5.60 -4.27 3.99
CA VAL A 111 -6.22 -4.19 2.66
C VAL A 111 -6.67 -5.56 2.19
N ASP A 112 -7.97 -5.70 1.90
CA ASP A 112 -8.54 -6.89 1.28
C ASP A 112 -8.25 -6.90 -0.22
N HIS A 113 -7.61 -7.96 -0.71
CA HIS A 113 -7.20 -8.06 -2.11
C HIS A 113 -8.40 -8.05 -3.07
N ASN A 114 -9.51 -8.75 -2.73
CA ASN A 114 -10.68 -8.79 -3.61
C ASN A 114 -11.34 -7.41 -3.76
N LYS A 115 -11.42 -6.67 -2.65
CA LYS A 115 -11.90 -5.28 -2.68
C LYS A 115 -10.96 -4.39 -3.50
N LEU A 116 -9.65 -4.57 -3.35
CA LEU A 116 -8.66 -3.82 -4.13
C LEU A 116 -8.85 -4.03 -5.64
N TRP A 117 -9.02 -5.30 -6.09
CA TRP A 117 -9.24 -5.60 -7.52
C TRP A 117 -10.54 -5.00 -8.04
N LYS A 118 -11.58 -4.98 -7.23
CA LYS A 118 -12.85 -4.34 -7.58
C LYS A 118 -12.67 -2.86 -7.79
N ILE A 119 -12.03 -2.17 -6.86
CA ILE A 119 -11.76 -0.72 -6.93
C ILE A 119 -10.90 -0.38 -8.14
N LEU A 120 -9.82 -1.12 -8.41
CA LEU A 120 -8.99 -0.89 -9.60
C LEU A 120 -9.79 -1.00 -10.90
N LYS A 121 -10.72 -1.96 -10.97
CA LYS A 121 -11.63 -2.10 -12.11
C LYS A 121 -12.59 -0.92 -12.22
N GLU A 122 -13.17 -0.47 -11.11
CA GLU A 122 -14.07 0.69 -11.07
C GLU A 122 -13.35 1.99 -11.47
N MET A 123 -12.07 2.12 -11.15
CA MET A 123 -11.18 3.22 -11.58
C MET A 123 -10.77 3.12 -13.06
N GLY A 124 -11.32 2.20 -13.84
CA GLY A 124 -10.98 2.05 -15.26
C GLY A 124 -9.58 1.51 -15.54
N ILE A 125 -8.91 0.90 -14.56
CA ILE A 125 -7.59 0.30 -14.77
C ILE A 125 -7.72 -0.86 -15.75
N PRO A 126 -6.88 -0.92 -16.82
CA PRO A 126 -6.96 -1.98 -17.81
C PRO A 126 -6.86 -3.38 -17.20
N GLY A 127 -7.71 -4.29 -17.69
CA GLY A 127 -7.84 -5.65 -17.15
C GLY A 127 -6.52 -6.43 -17.13
N HIS A 128 -5.65 -6.24 -18.13
CA HIS A 128 -4.34 -6.88 -18.16
C HIS A 128 -3.42 -6.42 -17.02
N LEU A 129 -3.45 -5.14 -16.61
CA LEU A 129 -2.69 -4.64 -15.47
C LEU A 129 -3.26 -5.19 -14.15
N THR A 130 -4.57 -5.17 -13.99
CA THR A 130 -5.23 -5.75 -12.81
C THR A 130 -4.92 -7.25 -12.68
N CYS A 131 -4.89 -7.97 -13.80
CA CYS A 131 -4.51 -9.40 -13.83
C CYS A 131 -3.05 -9.61 -13.40
N LEU A 132 -2.13 -8.79 -13.88
CA LEU A 132 -0.72 -8.85 -13.46
C LEU A 132 -0.57 -8.63 -11.95
N PHE A 133 -1.27 -7.64 -11.39
CA PHE A 133 -1.27 -7.40 -9.94
C PHE A 133 -1.86 -8.59 -9.18
N ARG A 134 -3.00 -9.14 -9.63
CA ARG A 134 -3.59 -10.33 -9.01
C ARG A 134 -2.62 -11.50 -8.97
N ASN A 135 -1.95 -11.76 -10.08
CA ASN A 135 -0.97 -12.85 -10.17
C ASN A 135 0.24 -12.59 -9.26
N LEU A 136 0.68 -11.33 -9.14
CA LEU A 136 1.77 -10.97 -8.24
C LEU A 136 1.41 -11.18 -6.75
N TYR A 137 0.13 -10.98 -6.40
CA TYR A 137 -0.36 -11.17 -5.03
C TYR A 137 -0.85 -12.61 -4.77
N ALA A 138 -1.10 -13.40 -5.82
CA ALA A 138 -1.48 -14.79 -5.69
C ALA A 138 -0.28 -15.63 -5.23
N GLY A 139 -0.48 -16.41 -4.17
CA GLY A 139 0.56 -17.30 -3.66
C GLY A 139 1.73 -16.63 -2.94
N GLN A 140 1.59 -15.36 -2.55
CA GLN A 140 2.65 -14.68 -1.78
C GLN A 140 2.93 -15.37 -0.45
N GLU A 141 4.22 -15.65 -0.22
CA GLU A 141 4.72 -16.25 1.01
C GLU A 141 5.61 -15.26 1.76
N ALA A 142 5.56 -15.34 3.08
CA ALA A 142 6.48 -14.62 3.95
C ALA A 142 7.08 -15.53 5.02
N ALA A 143 8.24 -15.13 5.48
CA ALA A 143 8.84 -15.64 6.71
C ALA A 143 9.26 -14.47 7.60
N VAL A 144 9.22 -14.63 8.89
CA VAL A 144 9.66 -13.60 9.85
C VAL A 144 11.07 -13.95 10.32
N ARG A 145 11.99 -12.99 10.20
CA ARG A 145 13.35 -13.12 10.71
C ARG A 145 13.51 -12.31 11.98
N THR A 146 13.90 -12.98 13.03
CA THR A 146 14.22 -12.39 14.34
C THR A 146 15.69 -12.68 14.69
N GLY A 147 16.16 -12.16 15.83
CA GLY A 147 17.48 -12.51 16.37
C GLY A 147 17.64 -13.99 16.74
N HIS A 148 16.54 -14.73 16.87
CA HIS A 148 16.52 -16.15 17.24
C HIS A 148 16.40 -17.10 16.03
N GLY A 149 16.26 -16.56 14.82
CA GLY A 149 16.14 -17.34 13.59
C GLY A 149 15.03 -16.84 12.66
N THR A 150 14.67 -17.70 11.71
CA THR A 150 13.62 -17.42 10.72
C THR A 150 12.51 -18.45 10.88
N THR A 151 11.26 -18.02 10.84
CA THR A 151 10.09 -18.91 10.88
C THR A 151 9.96 -19.72 9.59
N ASP A 152 9.09 -20.72 9.61
CA ASP A 152 8.61 -21.35 8.38
C ASP A 152 7.87 -20.33 7.49
N TRP A 153 7.76 -20.66 6.20
CA TRP A 153 7.04 -19.85 5.22
C TRP A 153 5.53 -19.99 5.42
N PHE A 154 4.83 -18.87 5.41
CA PHE A 154 3.38 -18.82 5.50
C PHE A 154 2.80 -17.95 4.40
N GLN A 155 1.57 -18.26 3.98
CA GLN A 155 0.87 -17.50 2.93
C GLN A 155 0.28 -16.20 3.46
N ILE A 156 0.27 -15.17 2.60
CA ILE A 156 -0.28 -13.87 2.89
C ILE A 156 -1.58 -13.70 2.12
N GLY A 157 -2.69 -13.56 2.86
CA GLY A 157 -4.03 -13.43 2.29
C GLY A 157 -4.56 -12.00 2.24
N LYS A 158 -3.86 -11.02 2.82
CA LYS A 158 -4.28 -9.60 2.88
C LYS A 158 -3.09 -8.68 3.06
N GLY A 159 -3.34 -7.39 2.85
CA GLY A 159 -2.32 -6.35 2.94
C GLY A 159 -1.64 -6.05 1.62
N VAL A 160 -1.07 -4.84 1.52
CA VAL A 160 -0.29 -4.37 0.36
C VAL A 160 1.09 -3.94 0.82
N ARG A 161 2.09 -4.04 -0.08
CA ARG A 161 3.51 -3.75 0.19
C ARG A 161 4.07 -2.78 -0.81
#